data_975e31e518f29120896b985032611911
#
_entry.id   975e31e518f29120896b985032611911
#
_cell.length_a   1.000
_cell.length_b   1.000
_cell.length_c   1.000
_cell.angle_alpha   90.00
_cell.angle_beta   90.00
_cell.angle_gamma   90.00
#
_symmetry.space_group_name_H-M   'P 1'
#
loop_
_entity.id
_entity.type
_entity.pdbx_description
1 polymer ?
#
loop_
_entity_poly.entity_id
_entity_poly.type
_entity_poly.pdbx_seq_one_letter_code
_entity_poly.pdbx_strand_id
1 'polypeptide(L)'
;MKDYKNILIIKMSSLGDVIHALPTLYAVRKNWPNAHITWAIHEQFASLLPGTPWVDDVIIIDKKQLKKPAYLWQLRKELHSRHFDMTLDLQCIAKSAIVSLLSGAPEKYGYWELREGSNLVNKALVGEYKYDHVIERYLDTVRALGGDVEGVEFPMPAYVEAEKSVKHKLQSHGVEDEYVVVVPGARWIVKEWPLLNFGELCIRLCESGKKVVIAGAPDDAEKGAFIENYVKNKNLINLVGSTSMPELIELIRHCEIFISADTGPLHIANALKRPLIALFGTTSPKRTGPYGGSHVHLIISPTSKATPEQPLVDDPDCMAQIPVDAVWSVYEQVIGKEL
;
A
#
# COMPACT_ATOMS: atom_id res chain seq x y z
N MET A 1 1.92 19.32 24.25
CA MET A 1 2.40 18.06 23.62
C MET A 1 3.68 17.61 24.34
N LYS A 2 3.83 16.32 24.64
CA LYS A 2 5.05 15.75 25.23
C LYS A 2 6.15 15.70 24.18
N ASP A 3 7.40 15.99 24.58
CA ASP A 3 8.57 15.89 23.71
C ASP A 3 9.12 14.44 23.74
N TYR A 4 9.03 13.72 22.62
CA TYR A 4 9.61 12.39 22.45
C TYR A 4 10.89 12.50 21.61
N LYS A 5 11.93 11.77 22.03
CA LYS A 5 13.24 11.78 21.35
C LYS A 5 13.53 10.51 20.57
N ASN A 6 12.99 9.36 21.03
CA ASN A 6 13.20 8.07 20.39
C ASN A 6 11.84 7.38 20.22
N ILE A 7 11.33 7.35 19.00
CA ILE A 7 10.00 6.82 18.67
C ILE A 7 10.16 5.55 17.86
N LEU A 8 9.48 4.46 18.28
CA LEU A 8 9.35 3.23 17.49
C LEU A 8 7.97 3.16 16.88
N ILE A 9 7.89 3.20 15.56
CA ILE A 9 6.65 2.91 14.81
C ILE A 9 6.66 1.43 14.43
N ILE A 10 5.55 0.73 14.67
CA ILE A 10 5.39 -0.70 14.39
C ILE A 10 4.28 -0.89 13.37
N LYS A 11 4.66 -1.12 12.12
CA LYS A 11 3.75 -1.53 11.04
C LYS A 11 4.49 -2.48 10.12
N MET A 12 4.29 -3.78 10.35
CA MET A 12 5.13 -4.82 9.74
C MET A 12 4.62 -5.30 8.38
N SER A 13 3.34 -5.24 8.14
CA SER A 13 2.63 -5.74 6.93
C SER A 13 1.17 -5.24 6.89
N SER A 14 0.39 -5.39 5.81
CA SER A 14 0.80 -5.83 4.48
C SER A 14 1.23 -4.64 3.63
N LEU A 15 1.44 -4.79 2.31
CA LEU A 15 1.89 -3.71 1.43
C LEU A 15 0.97 -2.47 1.54
N GLY A 16 -0.32 -2.62 1.26
CA GLY A 16 -1.27 -1.51 1.36
C GLY A 16 -1.36 -0.91 2.76
N ASP A 17 -1.32 -1.77 3.81
CA ASP A 17 -1.36 -1.29 5.20
C ASP A 17 -0.11 -0.48 5.59
N VAL A 18 1.07 -0.81 5.05
CA VAL A 18 2.29 -0.02 5.27
C VAL A 18 2.14 1.35 4.59
N ILE A 19 1.65 1.39 3.34
CA ILE A 19 1.38 2.64 2.62
C ILE A 19 0.37 3.51 3.40
N HIS A 20 -0.71 2.92 3.93
CA HIS A 20 -1.71 3.65 4.72
C HIS A 20 -1.13 4.24 6.03
N ALA A 21 0.00 3.72 6.51
CA ALA A 21 0.65 4.24 7.71
C ALA A 21 1.68 5.36 7.42
N LEU A 22 2.05 5.58 6.15
CA LEU A 22 3.01 6.63 5.79
C LEU A 22 2.52 8.05 6.12
N PRO A 23 1.23 8.40 6.00
CA PRO A 23 0.74 9.70 6.47
C PRO A 23 0.94 9.91 7.97
N THR A 24 0.83 8.84 8.76
CA THR A 24 1.13 8.93 10.21
C THR A 24 2.63 9.16 10.44
N LEU A 25 3.51 8.54 9.66
CA LEU A 25 4.94 8.85 9.71
C LEU A 25 5.21 10.32 9.40
N TYR A 26 4.57 10.86 8.35
CA TYR A 26 4.66 12.28 7.99
C TYR A 26 4.24 13.16 9.16
N ALA A 27 3.07 12.89 9.74
CA ALA A 27 2.54 13.65 10.89
C ALA A 27 3.45 13.52 12.13
N VAL A 28 3.97 12.33 12.44
CA VAL A 28 4.94 12.12 13.54
C VAL A 28 6.19 12.96 13.32
N ARG A 29 6.79 12.93 12.13
CA ARG A 29 7.99 13.72 11.83
C ARG A 29 7.74 15.23 11.94
N LYS A 30 6.56 15.70 11.50
CA LYS A 30 6.19 17.13 11.60
C LYS A 30 6.02 17.60 13.04
N ASN A 31 5.43 16.76 13.88
CA ASN A 31 5.17 17.10 15.28
C ASN A 31 6.39 16.89 16.20
N TRP A 32 7.26 15.95 15.88
CA TRP A 32 8.50 15.65 16.59
C TRP A 32 9.70 15.71 15.64
N PRO A 33 10.07 16.92 15.14
CA PRO A 33 11.07 17.05 14.07
C PRO A 33 12.47 16.58 14.48
N ASN A 34 12.78 16.62 15.77
CA ASN A 34 14.07 16.21 16.32
C ASN A 34 14.08 14.78 16.89
N ALA A 35 12.96 14.07 16.80
CA ALA A 35 12.89 12.69 17.27
C ALA A 35 13.66 11.75 16.33
N HIS A 36 14.36 10.78 16.91
CA HIS A 36 14.89 9.64 16.17
C HIS A 36 13.76 8.63 15.95
N ILE A 37 13.32 8.48 14.70
CA ILE A 37 12.21 7.61 14.32
C ILE A 37 12.76 6.30 13.78
N THR A 38 12.46 5.21 14.47
CA THR A 38 12.75 3.86 14.05
C THR A 38 11.46 3.18 13.59
N TRP A 39 11.50 2.44 12.47
CA TRP A 39 10.35 1.67 11.99
C TRP A 39 10.62 0.17 12.02
N ALA A 40 9.73 -0.60 12.68
CA ALA A 40 9.76 -2.06 12.68
C ALA A 40 8.88 -2.62 11.55
N ILE A 41 9.49 -3.41 10.65
CA ILE A 41 8.84 -3.87 9.41
C ILE A 41 9.33 -5.26 9.01
N HIS A 42 8.55 -6.00 8.20
CA HIS A 42 9.04 -7.21 7.52
C HIS A 42 9.91 -6.84 6.32
N GLU A 43 11.00 -7.58 6.10
CA GLU A 43 12.01 -7.34 5.06
C GLU A 43 11.41 -7.06 3.68
N GLN A 44 10.42 -7.87 3.27
CA GLN A 44 9.76 -7.74 1.96
C GLN A 44 9.07 -6.39 1.71
N PHE A 45 8.83 -5.58 2.75
CA PHE A 45 8.18 -4.28 2.66
C PHE A 45 9.10 -3.12 3.04
N ALA A 46 10.34 -3.40 3.44
CA ALA A 46 11.27 -2.36 3.92
C ALA A 46 11.51 -1.27 2.86
N SER A 47 11.52 -1.65 1.59
CA SER A 47 11.67 -0.71 0.47
C SER A 47 10.43 0.18 0.21
N LEU A 48 9.35 0.05 0.96
CA LEU A 48 8.25 1.02 0.93
C LEU A 48 8.54 2.25 1.80
N LEU A 49 9.52 2.13 2.71
CA LEU A 49 9.83 3.22 3.63
C LEU A 49 10.70 4.27 2.96
N PRO A 50 10.36 5.54 3.11
CA PRO A 50 11.26 6.62 2.73
C PRO A 50 12.44 6.61 3.71
N GLY A 51 13.64 6.86 3.23
CA GLY A 51 14.78 7.09 4.12
C GLY A 51 14.69 8.44 4.84
N THR A 52 15.83 8.90 5.31
CA THR A 52 16.00 10.26 5.85
C THR A 52 15.44 11.32 4.89
N PRO A 53 14.71 12.34 5.38
CA PRO A 53 14.57 12.72 6.80
C PRO A 53 13.38 12.07 7.54
N TRP A 54 12.64 11.17 6.93
CA TRP A 54 11.39 10.65 7.48
C TRP A 54 11.60 9.52 8.49
N VAL A 55 12.41 8.54 8.13
CA VAL A 55 12.80 7.39 8.97
C VAL A 55 14.31 7.42 9.15
N ASP A 56 14.77 7.36 10.38
CA ASP A 56 16.20 7.37 10.69
C ASP A 56 16.77 5.95 10.71
N ASP A 57 16.01 4.97 11.24
CA ASP A 57 16.42 3.57 11.33
C ASP A 57 15.27 2.61 10.98
N VAL A 58 15.63 1.45 10.46
CA VAL A 58 14.69 0.36 10.18
C VAL A 58 15.11 -0.90 10.92
N ILE A 59 14.17 -1.54 11.62
CA ILE A 59 14.37 -2.85 12.26
C ILE A 59 13.58 -3.89 11.48
N ILE A 60 14.29 -4.86 10.93
CA ILE A 60 13.68 -5.98 10.21
C ILE A 60 13.18 -7.02 11.18
N ILE A 61 11.88 -7.28 11.15
CA ILE A 61 11.22 -8.30 11.97
C ILE A 61 10.97 -9.55 11.15
N ASP A 62 11.59 -10.67 11.54
CA ASP A 62 11.28 -11.98 10.96
C ASP A 62 10.07 -12.60 11.67
N LYS A 63 8.91 -12.52 11.01
CA LYS A 63 7.65 -13.06 11.57
C LYS A 63 7.66 -14.56 11.87
N LYS A 64 8.53 -15.33 11.18
CA LYS A 64 8.65 -16.78 11.38
C LYS A 64 9.42 -17.10 12.66
N GLN A 65 10.31 -16.19 13.06
CA GLN A 65 11.17 -16.38 14.23
C GLN A 65 10.59 -15.82 15.54
N LEU A 66 9.51 -15.03 15.49
CA LEU A 66 8.86 -14.48 16.70
C LEU A 66 8.37 -15.52 17.71
N LYS A 67 8.38 -16.82 17.35
CA LYS A 67 8.07 -17.93 18.26
C LYS A 67 9.32 -18.54 18.89
N LYS A 68 10.53 -18.15 18.50
CA LYS A 68 11.80 -18.72 18.98
C LYS A 68 12.36 -17.88 20.13
N PRO A 69 12.58 -18.46 21.33
CA PRO A 69 13.08 -17.70 22.49
C PRO A 69 14.41 -16.99 22.24
N ALA A 70 15.33 -17.63 21.51
CA ALA A 70 16.63 -17.03 21.17
C ALA A 70 16.48 -15.75 20.32
N TYR A 71 15.60 -15.79 19.34
CA TYR A 71 15.30 -14.60 18.53
C TYR A 71 14.65 -13.48 19.35
N LEU A 72 13.69 -13.83 20.22
CA LEU A 72 13.06 -12.85 21.10
C LEU A 72 14.06 -12.19 22.04
N TRP A 73 15.00 -12.97 22.57
CA TRP A 73 16.08 -12.43 23.42
C TRP A 73 16.99 -11.47 22.63
N GLN A 74 17.37 -11.85 21.41
CA GLN A 74 18.19 -11.04 20.51
C GLN A 74 17.48 -9.72 20.13
N LEU A 75 16.21 -9.84 19.71
CA LEU A 75 15.36 -8.70 19.38
C LEU A 75 15.16 -7.77 20.57
N ARG A 76 14.93 -8.33 21.77
CA ARG A 76 14.83 -7.54 23.00
C ARG A 76 16.11 -6.74 23.24
N LYS A 77 17.28 -7.38 23.12
CA LYS A 77 18.57 -6.70 23.32
C LYS A 77 18.74 -5.53 22.33
N GLU A 78 18.43 -5.77 21.07
CA GLU A 78 18.48 -4.73 20.02
C GLU A 78 17.52 -3.58 20.31
N LEU A 79 16.25 -3.88 20.60
CA LEU A 79 15.24 -2.86 20.87
C LEU A 79 15.57 -2.04 22.12
N HIS A 80 15.99 -2.70 23.22
CA HIS A 80 16.35 -2.00 24.46
C HIS A 80 17.55 -1.08 24.31
N SER A 81 18.52 -1.40 23.48
CA SER A 81 19.71 -0.56 23.28
C SER A 81 19.40 0.78 22.62
N ARG A 82 18.21 0.94 22.05
CA ARG A 82 17.77 2.18 21.37
C ARG A 82 17.03 3.15 22.31
N HIS A 83 16.71 2.74 23.54
CA HIS A 83 16.09 3.59 24.58
C HIS A 83 14.85 4.34 24.09
N PHE A 84 13.89 3.63 23.50
CA PHE A 84 12.65 4.24 23.03
C PHE A 84 11.84 4.88 24.16
N ASP A 85 11.39 6.11 23.94
CA ASP A 85 10.47 6.83 24.85
C ASP A 85 9.03 6.33 24.63
N MET A 86 8.69 6.03 23.37
CA MET A 86 7.35 5.68 22.96
C MET A 86 7.37 4.61 21.86
N THR A 87 6.40 3.68 21.90
CA THR A 87 6.03 2.88 20.75
C THR A 87 4.66 3.27 20.23
N LEU A 88 4.53 3.31 18.91
CA LEU A 88 3.29 3.53 18.20
C LEU A 88 3.00 2.29 17.32
N ASP A 89 2.17 1.39 17.83
CA ASP A 89 1.79 0.16 17.14
C ASP A 89 0.58 0.42 16.23
N LEU A 90 0.83 0.57 14.93
CA LEU A 90 -0.20 0.70 13.90
C LEU A 90 -0.63 -0.65 13.29
N GLN A 91 -0.05 -1.76 13.75
CA GLN A 91 -0.45 -3.11 13.36
C GLN A 91 -1.51 -3.67 14.31
N CYS A 92 -1.38 -3.44 15.61
CA CYS A 92 -2.33 -3.76 16.69
C CYS A 92 -2.80 -5.22 16.73
N ILE A 93 -1.88 -6.16 16.57
CA ILE A 93 -2.10 -7.61 16.70
C ILE A 93 -1.08 -8.21 17.67
N ALA A 94 -1.27 -9.49 18.10
CA ALA A 94 -0.37 -10.15 19.05
C ALA A 94 1.12 -10.05 18.67
N LYS A 95 1.47 -10.22 17.39
CA LYS A 95 2.87 -10.20 16.93
C LYS A 95 3.51 -8.81 17.06
N SER A 96 2.78 -7.75 16.78
CA SER A 96 3.28 -6.38 16.94
C SER A 96 3.34 -5.97 18.41
N ALA A 97 2.39 -6.43 19.22
CA ALA A 97 2.40 -6.23 20.65
C ALA A 97 3.65 -6.86 21.32
N ILE A 98 4.12 -8.01 20.82
CA ILE A 98 5.39 -8.61 21.28
C ILE A 98 6.56 -7.64 20.99
N VAL A 99 6.64 -7.07 19.79
CA VAL A 99 7.69 -6.10 19.44
C VAL A 99 7.60 -4.87 20.35
N SER A 100 6.39 -4.34 20.53
CA SER A 100 6.12 -3.22 21.44
C SER A 100 6.55 -3.53 22.89
N LEU A 101 6.22 -4.71 23.40
CA LEU A 101 6.63 -5.16 24.74
C LEU A 101 8.15 -5.26 24.86
N LEU A 102 8.81 -5.87 23.87
CA LEU A 102 10.26 -6.09 23.87
C LEU A 102 11.06 -4.79 23.72
N SER A 103 10.45 -3.70 23.25
CA SER A 103 11.12 -2.40 23.14
C SER A 103 11.55 -1.81 24.48
N GLY A 104 10.83 -2.16 25.54
CA GLY A 104 11.05 -1.57 26.87
C GLY A 104 10.61 -0.10 26.99
N ALA A 105 10.01 0.49 25.95
CA ALA A 105 9.50 1.84 26.02
C ALA A 105 8.52 2.02 27.18
N PRO A 106 8.60 3.13 27.95
CA PRO A 106 7.67 3.40 29.04
C PRO A 106 6.23 3.65 28.54
N GLU A 107 6.09 4.21 27.36
CA GLU A 107 4.79 4.49 26.74
C GLU A 107 4.59 3.64 25.50
N LYS A 108 3.51 2.85 25.50
CA LYS A 108 3.15 1.93 24.42
C LYS A 108 1.74 2.21 23.99
N TYR A 109 1.59 2.66 22.77
CA TYR A 109 0.32 3.06 22.19
C TYR A 109 0.00 2.26 20.93
N GLY A 110 -1.29 2.11 20.65
CA GLY A 110 -1.80 1.64 19.38
C GLY A 110 -3.05 2.43 18.99
N TYR A 111 -3.44 2.37 17.72
CA TYR A 111 -4.73 2.95 17.35
C TYR A 111 -5.87 2.13 18.00
N TRP A 112 -7.07 2.66 18.00
CA TRP A 112 -8.17 2.16 18.83
C TRP A 112 -8.53 0.67 18.63
N GLU A 113 -8.30 0.10 17.45
CA GLU A 113 -8.67 -1.28 17.10
C GLU A 113 -7.58 -2.28 17.54
N LEU A 114 -7.36 -2.38 18.84
CA LEU A 114 -6.45 -3.36 19.43
C LEU A 114 -7.04 -4.77 19.37
N ARG A 115 -6.39 -5.68 18.64
CA ARG A 115 -6.83 -7.07 18.40
C ARG A 115 -5.87 -8.08 18.99
N GLU A 116 -6.29 -9.36 19.03
CA GLU A 116 -5.46 -10.51 19.39
C GLU A 116 -4.70 -10.32 20.73
N GLY A 117 -5.32 -9.63 21.70
CA GLY A 117 -4.69 -9.38 22.99
C GLY A 117 -3.64 -8.27 23.01
N SER A 118 -3.48 -7.49 21.95
CA SER A 118 -2.53 -6.37 21.91
C SER A 118 -2.86 -5.26 22.94
N ASN A 119 -4.10 -5.21 23.41
CA ASN A 119 -4.54 -4.34 24.52
C ASN A 119 -3.92 -4.66 25.88
N LEU A 120 -3.31 -5.84 26.04
CA LEU A 120 -2.55 -6.18 27.26
C LEU A 120 -1.20 -5.47 27.31
N VAL A 121 -0.73 -4.94 26.20
CA VAL A 121 0.58 -4.27 26.05
C VAL A 121 0.41 -2.81 25.69
N ASN A 122 -0.43 -2.52 24.71
CA ASN A 122 -0.60 -1.18 24.15
C ASN A 122 -1.87 -0.52 24.70
N LYS A 123 -1.78 0.77 25.01
CA LYS A 123 -2.93 1.60 25.33
C LYS A 123 -3.55 2.14 24.04
N ALA A 124 -4.86 1.97 23.88
CA ALA A 124 -5.57 2.50 22.73
C ALA A 124 -5.59 4.03 22.72
N LEU A 125 -5.20 4.64 21.61
CA LEU A 125 -5.44 6.04 21.30
C LEU A 125 -6.70 6.11 20.43
N VAL A 126 -7.67 6.87 20.90
CA VAL A 126 -9.00 7.00 20.28
C VAL A 126 -9.22 8.47 19.93
N GLY A 127 -9.54 8.74 18.68
CA GLY A 127 -9.86 10.06 18.20
C GLY A 127 -11.24 10.13 17.58
N GLU A 128 -11.51 11.24 16.92
CA GLU A 128 -12.78 11.58 16.29
C GLU A 128 -13.08 10.67 15.09
N TYR A 129 -12.03 10.27 14.34
CA TYR A 129 -12.14 9.49 13.10
C TYR A 129 -12.11 7.97 13.31
N LYS A 130 -12.54 7.52 14.48
CA LYS A 130 -12.52 6.10 14.87
C LYS A 130 -13.15 5.14 13.85
N TYR A 131 -14.18 5.57 13.14
CA TYR A 131 -14.92 4.74 12.18
C TYR A 131 -14.69 5.13 10.71
N ASP A 132 -13.84 6.10 10.46
CA ASP A 132 -13.50 6.58 9.13
C ASP A 132 -12.47 5.70 8.41
N HIS A 133 -11.93 6.22 7.33
CA HIS A 133 -10.88 5.56 6.56
C HIS A 133 -9.68 5.19 7.46
N VAL A 134 -9.02 4.07 7.16
CA VAL A 134 -7.92 3.54 7.98
C VAL A 134 -6.79 4.56 8.20
N ILE A 135 -6.49 5.41 7.22
CA ILE A 135 -5.50 6.49 7.32
C ILE A 135 -5.89 7.47 8.45
N GLU A 136 -7.15 7.92 8.48
CA GLU A 136 -7.63 8.83 9.53
C GLU A 136 -7.56 8.20 10.92
N ARG A 137 -7.88 6.90 11.01
CA ARG A 137 -7.74 6.13 12.27
C ARG A 137 -6.31 6.07 12.77
N TYR A 138 -5.33 5.98 11.86
CA TYR A 138 -3.91 6.02 12.24
C TYR A 138 -3.48 7.43 12.62
N LEU A 139 -3.93 8.46 11.89
CA LEU A 139 -3.67 9.86 12.19
C LEU A 139 -4.28 10.32 13.52
N ASP A 140 -5.39 9.72 13.94
CA ASP A 140 -5.98 9.94 15.27
C ASP A 140 -5.01 9.61 16.41
N THR A 141 -4.04 8.74 16.18
CA THR A 141 -3.00 8.47 17.19
C THR A 141 -2.12 9.69 17.44
N VAL A 142 -1.81 10.44 16.39
CA VAL A 142 -1.03 11.67 16.50
C VAL A 142 -1.86 12.79 17.16
N ARG A 143 -3.13 12.94 16.74
CA ARG A 143 -4.08 13.91 17.33
C ARG A 143 -4.28 13.65 18.83
N ALA A 144 -4.48 12.38 19.22
CA ALA A 144 -4.66 11.99 20.63
C ALA A 144 -3.41 12.21 21.49
N LEU A 145 -2.22 12.28 20.90
CA LEU A 145 -0.97 12.66 21.57
C LEU A 145 -0.78 14.19 21.61
N GLY A 146 -1.74 14.97 21.11
CA GLY A 146 -1.71 16.43 21.07
C GLY A 146 -0.93 17.01 19.89
N GLY A 147 -0.68 16.20 18.85
CA GLY A 147 -0.05 16.66 17.61
C GLY A 147 -1.05 17.20 16.60
N ASP A 148 -0.59 18.07 15.72
CA ASP A 148 -1.35 18.60 14.61
C ASP A 148 -1.27 17.69 13.39
N VAL A 149 -2.39 17.58 12.66
CA VAL A 149 -2.48 16.83 11.42
C VAL A 149 -3.06 17.74 10.34
N GLU A 150 -2.18 18.29 9.53
CA GLU A 150 -2.52 19.17 8.41
C GLU A 150 -2.49 18.38 7.09
N GLY A 151 -3.63 17.80 6.73
CA GLY A 151 -3.77 17.04 5.48
C GLY A 151 -3.14 15.64 5.54
N VAL A 152 -3.18 14.96 4.40
CA VAL A 152 -2.66 13.60 4.22
C VAL A 152 -1.58 13.60 3.15
N GLU A 153 -0.33 13.38 3.57
CA GLU A 153 0.81 13.29 2.68
C GLU A 153 1.52 11.94 2.83
N PHE A 154 1.93 11.39 1.71
CA PHE A 154 2.62 10.11 1.65
C PHE A 154 4.09 10.33 1.32
N PRO A 155 5.00 10.25 2.30
CA PRO A 155 6.43 10.31 2.01
C PRO A 155 6.87 9.00 1.33
N MET A 156 6.84 8.98 0.01
CA MET A 156 7.24 7.82 -0.79
C MET A 156 8.73 7.87 -1.13
N PRO A 157 9.43 6.72 -1.09
CA PRO A 157 10.83 6.63 -1.51
C PRO A 157 10.97 6.87 -3.02
N ALA A 158 12.17 7.30 -3.46
CA ALA A 158 12.56 7.36 -4.86
C ALA A 158 13.86 6.57 -5.05
N TYR A 159 13.93 5.78 -6.12
CA TYR A 159 15.02 4.84 -6.37
C TYR A 159 15.68 5.08 -7.72
N VAL A 160 16.71 5.90 -7.79
CA VAL A 160 17.40 6.28 -9.04
C VAL A 160 17.87 5.07 -9.86
N GLU A 161 18.45 4.05 -9.22
CA GLU A 161 18.92 2.87 -9.94
C GLU A 161 17.77 1.97 -10.42
N ALA A 162 16.68 1.89 -9.67
CA ALA A 162 15.47 1.18 -10.10
C ALA A 162 14.78 1.91 -11.27
N GLU A 163 14.73 3.25 -11.23
CA GLU A 163 14.23 4.07 -12.34
C GLU A 163 15.00 3.79 -13.64
N LYS A 164 16.35 3.79 -13.58
CA LYS A 164 17.18 3.45 -14.74
C LYS A 164 16.90 2.03 -15.24
N SER A 165 16.76 1.07 -14.33
CA SER A 165 16.46 -0.32 -14.67
C SER A 165 15.09 -0.44 -15.35
N VAL A 166 14.06 0.21 -14.81
CA VAL A 166 12.71 0.24 -15.40
C VAL A 166 12.76 0.87 -16.79
N LYS A 167 13.41 2.03 -16.93
CA LYS A 167 13.56 2.69 -18.22
C LYS A 167 14.22 1.79 -19.26
N HIS A 168 15.30 1.10 -18.89
CA HIS A 168 15.96 0.15 -19.79
C HIS A 168 15.04 -1.03 -20.18
N LYS A 169 14.30 -1.61 -19.22
CA LYS A 169 13.32 -2.66 -19.49
C LYS A 169 12.24 -2.18 -20.47
N LEU A 170 11.70 -0.99 -20.26
CA LEU A 170 10.68 -0.40 -21.12
C LEU A 170 11.21 -0.13 -22.53
N GLN A 171 12.39 0.47 -22.66
CA GLN A 171 13.03 0.75 -23.95
C GLN A 171 13.33 -0.54 -24.73
N SER A 172 13.73 -1.62 -24.09
CA SER A 172 13.95 -2.92 -24.76
C SER A 172 12.66 -3.48 -25.40
N HIS A 173 11.49 -2.99 -24.97
CA HIS A 173 10.17 -3.34 -25.54
C HIS A 173 9.59 -2.22 -26.42
N GLY A 174 10.38 -1.20 -26.76
CA GLY A 174 9.96 -0.07 -27.59
C GLY A 174 8.97 0.86 -26.90
N VAL A 175 9.10 1.02 -25.57
CA VAL A 175 8.36 2.02 -24.77
C VAL A 175 9.34 3.16 -24.48
N GLU A 176 9.13 4.31 -25.09
CA GLU A 176 9.98 5.49 -24.92
C GLU A 176 9.30 6.58 -24.09
N ASP A 177 7.97 6.65 -24.16
CA ASP A 177 7.15 7.69 -23.58
C ASP A 177 6.10 7.13 -22.62
N GLU A 178 4.87 7.59 -22.75
CA GLU A 178 3.74 7.23 -21.88
C GLU A 178 3.30 5.77 -22.00
N TYR A 179 2.92 5.20 -20.88
CA TYR A 179 2.40 3.84 -20.80
C TYR A 179 1.36 3.70 -19.70
N VAL A 180 0.44 2.78 -19.91
CA VAL A 180 -0.59 2.38 -18.94
C VAL A 180 -0.06 1.20 -18.13
N VAL A 181 -0.20 1.23 -16.80
CA VAL A 181 0.11 0.09 -15.95
C VAL A 181 -1.17 -0.61 -15.56
N VAL A 182 -1.24 -1.91 -15.79
CA VAL A 182 -2.36 -2.79 -15.41
C VAL A 182 -1.87 -3.87 -14.46
N VAL A 183 -2.50 -4.02 -13.30
CA VAL A 183 -2.19 -5.07 -12.33
C VAL A 183 -3.40 -6.00 -12.18
N PRO A 184 -3.35 -7.21 -12.77
CA PRO A 184 -4.50 -8.11 -12.81
C PRO A 184 -4.66 -8.95 -11.54
N GLY A 185 -3.56 -9.18 -10.79
CA GLY A 185 -3.56 -10.02 -9.60
C GLY A 185 -3.95 -9.30 -8.33
N ALA A 186 -4.57 -10.02 -7.40
CA ALA A 186 -4.78 -9.59 -6.04
C ALA A 186 -4.47 -10.73 -5.06
N ARG A 187 -4.19 -10.40 -3.79
CA ARG A 187 -3.89 -11.41 -2.76
C ARG A 187 -5.05 -12.37 -2.50
N TRP A 188 -6.29 -11.90 -2.66
CA TRP A 188 -7.51 -12.65 -2.44
C TRP A 188 -8.26 -12.78 -3.75
N ILE A 189 -8.48 -13.99 -4.20
CA ILE A 189 -9.12 -14.29 -5.48
C ILE A 189 -10.50 -13.61 -5.64
N VAL A 190 -11.25 -13.47 -4.54
CA VAL A 190 -12.56 -12.79 -4.52
C VAL A 190 -12.47 -11.29 -4.85
N LYS A 191 -11.28 -10.69 -4.82
CA LYS A 191 -11.03 -9.30 -5.21
C LYS A 191 -10.63 -9.15 -6.67
N GLU A 192 -10.34 -10.25 -7.36
CA GLU A 192 -9.82 -10.20 -8.73
C GLU A 192 -10.95 -9.93 -9.72
N TRP A 193 -10.72 -8.99 -10.59
CA TRP A 193 -11.54 -8.83 -11.77
C TRP A 193 -11.21 -9.96 -12.77
N PRO A 194 -12.20 -10.52 -13.51
CA PRO A 194 -11.93 -11.62 -14.42
C PRO A 194 -10.78 -11.34 -15.39
N LEU A 195 -9.89 -12.32 -15.57
CA LEU A 195 -8.72 -12.17 -16.47
C LEU A 195 -9.13 -11.89 -17.92
N LEU A 196 -10.27 -12.44 -18.38
CA LEU A 196 -10.83 -12.13 -19.68
C LEU A 196 -11.18 -10.66 -19.83
N ASN A 197 -11.72 -10.04 -18.79
CA ASN A 197 -12.07 -8.62 -18.79
C ASN A 197 -10.80 -7.74 -18.80
N PHE A 198 -9.75 -8.12 -18.05
CA PHE A 198 -8.44 -7.46 -18.14
C PHE A 198 -7.84 -7.61 -19.54
N GLY A 199 -7.94 -8.80 -20.13
CA GLY A 199 -7.49 -9.07 -21.51
C GLY A 199 -8.19 -8.19 -22.53
N GLU A 200 -9.51 -8.09 -22.45
CA GLU A 200 -10.30 -7.24 -23.36
C GLU A 200 -9.97 -5.74 -23.17
N LEU A 201 -9.84 -5.28 -21.94
CA LEU A 201 -9.37 -3.90 -21.66
C LEU A 201 -8.00 -3.66 -22.29
N CYS A 202 -7.05 -4.58 -22.11
CA CYS A 202 -5.71 -4.47 -22.68
C CYS A 202 -5.74 -4.44 -24.22
N ILE A 203 -6.63 -5.21 -24.88
CA ILE A 203 -6.83 -5.16 -26.33
C ILE A 203 -7.24 -3.74 -26.74
N ARG A 204 -8.27 -3.18 -26.12
CA ARG A 204 -8.76 -1.81 -26.44
C ARG A 204 -7.69 -0.75 -26.22
N LEU A 205 -6.93 -0.83 -25.12
CA LEU A 205 -5.81 0.07 -24.84
C LEU A 205 -4.71 -0.04 -25.90
N CYS A 206 -4.34 -1.25 -26.31
CA CYS A 206 -3.34 -1.46 -27.36
C CYS A 206 -3.82 -0.97 -28.74
N GLU A 207 -5.10 -1.19 -29.07
CA GLU A 207 -5.72 -0.74 -30.34
C GLU A 207 -5.88 0.78 -30.39
N SER A 208 -6.05 1.46 -29.26
CA SER A 208 -6.01 2.93 -29.18
C SER A 208 -4.59 3.50 -29.32
N GLY A 209 -3.58 2.65 -29.51
CA GLY A 209 -2.18 3.05 -29.70
C GLY A 209 -1.35 3.14 -28.41
N LYS A 210 -1.94 2.89 -27.23
CA LYS A 210 -1.22 2.95 -25.97
C LYS A 210 -0.28 1.76 -25.77
N LYS A 211 0.85 2.01 -25.12
CA LYS A 211 1.70 0.97 -24.54
C LYS A 211 1.12 0.52 -23.23
N VAL A 212 0.92 -0.77 -23.06
CA VAL A 212 0.31 -1.38 -21.86
C VAL A 212 1.33 -2.26 -21.17
N VAL A 213 1.64 -1.97 -19.92
CA VAL A 213 2.54 -2.77 -19.10
C VAL A 213 1.73 -3.51 -18.06
N ILE A 214 1.67 -4.83 -18.16
CA ILE A 214 1.10 -5.65 -17.09
C ILE A 214 2.18 -5.95 -16.06
N ALA A 215 1.87 -5.68 -14.78
CA ALA A 215 2.77 -5.88 -13.66
C ALA A 215 2.10 -6.73 -12.56
N GLY A 216 2.89 -7.35 -11.70
CA GLY A 216 2.39 -8.19 -10.62
C GLY A 216 3.51 -8.92 -9.90
N ALA A 217 3.15 -9.64 -8.83
CA ALA A 217 4.09 -10.48 -8.10
C ALA A 217 4.48 -11.74 -8.92
N PRO A 218 5.58 -12.44 -8.56
CA PRO A 218 5.93 -13.71 -9.19
C PRO A 218 4.82 -14.76 -9.15
N ASP A 219 4.02 -14.76 -8.09
CA ASP A 219 2.87 -15.67 -7.94
C ASP A 219 1.74 -15.41 -8.96
N ASP A 220 1.75 -14.25 -9.62
CA ASP A 220 0.80 -13.88 -10.69
C ASP A 220 1.30 -14.20 -12.10
N ALA A 221 2.44 -14.89 -12.26
CA ALA A 221 3.07 -15.16 -13.57
C ALA A 221 2.12 -15.84 -14.56
N GLU A 222 1.30 -16.81 -14.11
CA GLU A 222 0.32 -17.49 -14.94
C GLU A 222 -0.76 -16.54 -15.46
N LYS A 223 -1.17 -15.55 -14.66
CA LYS A 223 -2.14 -14.52 -15.04
C LYS A 223 -1.56 -13.60 -16.12
N GLY A 224 -0.29 -13.19 -15.92
CA GLY A 224 0.44 -12.41 -16.91
C GLY A 224 0.53 -13.13 -18.26
N ALA A 225 0.95 -14.39 -18.25
CA ALA A 225 1.05 -15.23 -19.44
C ALA A 225 -0.32 -15.45 -20.11
N PHE A 226 -1.40 -15.62 -19.34
CA PHE A 226 -2.74 -15.73 -19.88
C PHE A 226 -3.15 -14.47 -20.66
N ILE A 227 -2.96 -13.27 -20.06
CA ILE A 227 -3.32 -12.00 -20.71
C ILE A 227 -2.46 -11.79 -21.97
N GLU A 228 -1.16 -12.04 -21.90
CA GLU A 228 -0.25 -11.91 -23.04
C GLU A 228 -0.66 -12.81 -24.22
N ASN A 229 -0.99 -14.07 -23.94
CA ASN A 229 -1.46 -15.02 -24.94
C ASN A 229 -2.85 -14.69 -25.51
N TYR A 230 -3.70 -14.06 -24.72
CA TYR A 230 -5.03 -13.63 -25.14
C TYR A 230 -4.97 -12.38 -26.04
N VAL A 231 -4.20 -11.37 -25.63
CA VAL A 231 -4.10 -10.06 -26.30
C VAL A 231 -3.29 -10.12 -27.59
N LYS A 232 -2.13 -10.82 -27.59
CA LYS A 232 -1.23 -11.00 -28.75
C LYS A 232 -0.93 -9.70 -29.51
N ASN A 233 -0.67 -8.63 -28.80
CA ASN A 233 -0.37 -7.31 -29.38
C ASN A 233 1.03 -6.85 -28.94
N LYS A 234 1.82 -6.31 -29.90
CA LYS A 234 3.18 -5.79 -29.64
C LYS A 234 3.25 -4.60 -28.67
N ASN A 235 2.12 -3.95 -28.43
CA ASN A 235 2.00 -2.86 -27.49
C ASN A 235 1.76 -3.33 -26.05
N LEU A 236 1.51 -4.63 -25.83
CA LEU A 236 1.43 -5.23 -24.50
C LEU A 236 2.80 -5.75 -24.06
N ILE A 237 3.24 -5.31 -22.90
CA ILE A 237 4.50 -5.69 -22.27
C ILE A 237 4.19 -6.42 -20.96
N ASN A 238 4.65 -7.66 -20.85
CA ASN A 238 4.46 -8.46 -19.65
C ASN A 238 5.68 -8.38 -18.73
N LEU A 239 5.56 -7.63 -17.63
CA LEU A 239 6.57 -7.53 -16.58
C LEU A 239 6.13 -8.21 -15.26
N VAL A 240 5.10 -9.07 -15.29
CA VAL A 240 4.65 -9.81 -14.11
C VAL A 240 5.79 -10.69 -13.58
N GLY A 241 6.11 -10.59 -12.30
CA GLY A 241 7.21 -11.30 -11.66
C GLY A 241 8.61 -10.81 -12.03
N SER A 242 8.74 -9.79 -12.89
CA SER A 242 10.02 -9.31 -13.43
C SER A 242 10.46 -7.96 -12.83
N THR A 243 9.75 -7.47 -11.82
CA THR A 243 10.07 -6.21 -11.13
C THR A 243 10.30 -6.47 -9.64
N SER A 244 11.37 -5.89 -9.09
CA SER A 244 11.54 -5.73 -7.65
C SER A 244 10.57 -4.67 -7.11
N MET A 245 10.40 -4.59 -5.78
CA MET A 245 9.53 -3.56 -5.19
C MET A 245 10.00 -2.12 -5.52
N PRO A 246 11.29 -1.76 -5.45
CA PRO A 246 11.78 -0.48 -5.95
C PRO A 246 11.44 -0.22 -7.41
N GLU A 247 11.60 -1.20 -8.29
CA GLU A 247 11.26 -1.07 -9.71
C GLU A 247 9.74 -0.92 -9.93
N LEU A 248 8.90 -1.61 -9.15
CA LEU A 248 7.46 -1.45 -9.21
C LEU A 248 7.02 -0.03 -8.80
N ILE A 249 7.65 0.53 -7.75
CA ILE A 249 7.41 1.91 -7.33
C ILE A 249 7.74 2.89 -8.46
N GLU A 250 8.90 2.75 -9.10
CA GLU A 250 9.31 3.64 -10.19
C GLU A 250 8.50 3.39 -11.48
N LEU A 251 8.12 2.15 -11.78
CA LEU A 251 7.21 1.84 -12.87
C LEU A 251 5.85 2.55 -12.69
N ILE A 252 5.30 2.53 -11.49
CA ILE A 252 4.04 3.20 -11.18
C ILE A 252 4.22 4.73 -11.15
N ARG A 253 5.37 5.22 -10.66
CA ARG A 253 5.66 6.67 -10.58
C ARG A 253 5.59 7.36 -11.93
N HIS A 254 5.99 6.69 -12.99
CA HIS A 254 6.11 7.27 -14.32
C HIS A 254 5.01 6.83 -15.29
N CYS A 255 4.04 6.02 -14.86
CA CYS A 255 2.94 5.64 -15.74
C CYS A 255 1.97 6.82 -15.99
N GLU A 256 1.32 6.82 -17.12
CA GLU A 256 0.25 7.76 -17.47
C GLU A 256 -0.96 7.51 -16.55
N ILE A 257 -1.40 6.27 -16.45
CA ILE A 257 -2.52 5.85 -15.62
C ILE A 257 -2.28 4.44 -15.08
N PHE A 258 -2.79 4.19 -13.89
CA PHE A 258 -2.73 2.90 -13.21
C PHE A 258 -4.12 2.28 -13.10
N ILE A 259 -4.28 1.00 -13.47
CA ILE A 259 -5.57 0.29 -13.44
C ILE A 259 -5.42 -1.02 -12.69
N SER A 260 -6.21 -1.24 -11.65
CA SER A 260 -6.26 -2.53 -10.93
C SER A 260 -7.52 -2.70 -10.09
N ALA A 261 -7.74 -3.90 -9.59
CA ALA A 261 -8.63 -4.15 -8.47
C ALA A 261 -7.99 -3.72 -7.13
N ASP A 262 -8.67 -3.99 -6.00
CA ASP A 262 -8.16 -3.70 -4.64
C ASP A 262 -6.93 -4.56 -4.30
N THR A 263 -5.75 -4.04 -4.59
CA THR A 263 -4.46 -4.70 -4.43
C THR A 263 -3.40 -3.77 -3.83
N GLY A 264 -2.30 -4.34 -3.36
CA GLY A 264 -1.20 -3.56 -2.77
C GLY A 264 -0.65 -2.45 -3.69
N PRO A 265 -0.31 -2.72 -4.96
CA PRO A 265 0.16 -1.73 -5.92
C PRO A 265 -0.79 -0.54 -6.15
N LEU A 266 -2.11 -0.73 -6.01
CA LEU A 266 -3.09 0.36 -6.06
C LEU A 266 -2.77 1.48 -5.06
N HIS A 267 -2.37 1.09 -3.85
CA HIS A 267 -2.03 2.06 -2.80
C HIS A 267 -0.71 2.77 -3.06
N ILE A 268 0.22 2.13 -3.79
CA ILE A 268 1.44 2.80 -4.29
C ILE A 268 1.05 3.89 -5.31
N ALA A 269 0.18 3.57 -6.28
CA ALA A 269 -0.29 4.52 -7.27
C ALA A 269 -1.00 5.72 -6.62
N ASN A 270 -1.85 5.44 -5.63
CA ASN A 270 -2.52 6.48 -4.84
C ASN A 270 -1.54 7.37 -4.07
N ALA A 271 -0.55 6.77 -3.38
CA ALA A 271 0.45 7.51 -2.62
C ALA A 271 1.35 8.37 -3.51
N LEU A 272 1.59 7.94 -4.74
CA LEU A 272 2.33 8.68 -5.77
C LEU A 272 1.47 9.71 -6.52
N LYS A 273 0.17 9.84 -6.16
CA LYS A 273 -0.81 10.74 -6.79
C LYS A 273 -0.92 10.54 -8.31
N ARG A 274 -0.74 9.27 -8.77
CA ARG A 274 -0.91 8.95 -10.19
C ARG A 274 -2.39 8.81 -10.53
N PRO A 275 -2.82 9.24 -11.72
CA PRO A 275 -4.16 8.93 -12.19
C PRO A 275 -4.40 7.43 -12.08
N LEU A 276 -5.49 7.02 -11.45
CA LEU A 276 -5.77 5.60 -11.24
C LEU A 276 -7.26 5.27 -11.39
N ILE A 277 -7.52 4.09 -11.93
CA ILE A 277 -8.85 3.47 -11.97
C ILE A 277 -8.82 2.24 -11.06
N ALA A 278 -9.60 2.29 -10.00
CA ALA A 278 -9.65 1.27 -8.98
C ALA A 278 -10.98 0.52 -9.00
N LEU A 279 -10.92 -0.81 -9.15
CA LEU A 279 -12.10 -1.66 -9.24
C LEU A 279 -12.38 -2.29 -7.86
N PHE A 280 -13.59 -2.07 -7.36
CA PHE A 280 -14.03 -2.57 -6.07
C PHE A 280 -15.34 -3.34 -6.19
N GLY A 281 -15.45 -4.42 -5.44
CA GLY A 281 -16.68 -5.21 -5.38
C GLY A 281 -16.86 -5.85 -4.01
N THR A 282 -15.97 -6.75 -3.66
CA THR A 282 -16.02 -7.51 -2.40
C THR A 282 -15.44 -6.76 -1.21
N THR A 283 -14.80 -5.62 -1.43
CA THR A 283 -14.20 -4.79 -0.36
C THR A 283 -14.77 -3.37 -0.38
N SER A 284 -14.76 -2.73 0.79
CA SER A 284 -15.24 -1.35 0.96
C SER A 284 -14.14 -0.33 0.69
N PRO A 285 -14.22 0.46 -0.38
CA PRO A 285 -13.24 1.52 -0.64
C PRO A 285 -13.29 2.63 0.41
N LYS A 286 -14.42 2.83 1.08
CA LYS A 286 -14.54 3.81 2.17
C LYS A 286 -13.67 3.48 3.38
N ARG A 287 -13.35 2.20 3.60
CA ARG A 287 -12.49 1.78 4.72
C ARG A 287 -11.02 1.81 4.38
N THR A 288 -10.63 1.27 3.23
CA THR A 288 -9.23 1.02 2.87
C THR A 288 -8.91 1.29 1.41
N GLY A 289 -9.79 1.95 0.67
CA GLY A 289 -9.55 2.28 -0.73
C GLY A 289 -8.47 3.36 -0.93
N PRO A 290 -8.22 3.78 -2.17
CA PRO A 290 -7.41 4.94 -2.45
C PRO A 290 -7.96 6.18 -1.76
N TYR A 291 -7.10 6.96 -1.13
CA TYR A 291 -7.48 8.08 -0.27
C TYR A 291 -7.31 9.42 -0.97
N GLY A 292 -8.43 10.07 -1.23
CA GLY A 292 -8.51 11.47 -1.64
C GLY A 292 -8.04 11.78 -3.05
N GLY A 293 -8.35 12.99 -3.49
CA GLY A 293 -7.80 13.60 -4.70
C GLY A 293 -8.54 13.30 -6.00
N SER A 294 -8.38 14.21 -6.97
CA SER A 294 -8.99 14.13 -8.32
C SER A 294 -8.35 13.04 -9.20
N HIS A 295 -7.23 12.48 -8.78
CA HIS A 295 -6.52 11.41 -9.48
C HIS A 295 -7.14 10.02 -9.24
N VAL A 296 -8.10 9.88 -8.33
CA VAL A 296 -8.73 8.61 -7.96
C VAL A 296 -10.06 8.45 -8.66
N HIS A 297 -10.19 7.42 -9.47
CA HIS A 297 -11.45 7.04 -10.14
C HIS A 297 -11.87 5.65 -9.67
N LEU A 298 -12.94 5.61 -8.88
CA LEU A 298 -13.48 4.36 -8.32
C LEU A 298 -14.60 3.82 -9.19
N ILE A 299 -14.52 2.54 -9.53
CA ILE A 299 -15.61 1.78 -10.14
C ILE A 299 -16.02 0.69 -9.15
N ILE A 300 -17.22 0.81 -8.63
CA ILE A 300 -17.76 -0.13 -7.65
C ILE A 300 -18.74 -1.05 -8.36
N SER A 301 -18.61 -2.36 -8.15
CA SER A 301 -19.56 -3.33 -8.67
C SER A 301 -20.98 -2.98 -8.25
N PRO A 302 -21.96 -3.04 -9.17
CA PRO A 302 -23.36 -2.77 -8.86
C PRO A 302 -23.97 -3.74 -7.84
N THR A 303 -23.35 -4.90 -7.65
CA THR A 303 -23.78 -5.91 -6.67
C THR A 303 -22.99 -5.88 -5.37
N SER A 304 -22.08 -4.91 -5.20
CA SER A 304 -21.27 -4.80 -3.99
C SER A 304 -22.12 -4.61 -2.73
N LYS A 305 -21.85 -5.45 -1.73
CA LYS A 305 -22.48 -5.39 -0.40
C LYS A 305 -21.47 -4.98 0.68
N ALA A 306 -20.23 -4.67 0.30
CA ALA A 306 -19.20 -4.31 1.25
C ALA A 306 -19.43 -2.92 1.85
N THR A 307 -19.39 -2.82 3.17
CA THR A 307 -19.55 -1.58 3.93
C THR A 307 -18.32 -1.31 4.80
N PRO A 308 -18.16 -0.12 5.39
CA PRO A 308 -17.07 0.12 6.36
C PRO A 308 -17.12 -0.82 7.58
N GLU A 309 -18.30 -1.26 8.00
CA GLU A 309 -18.52 -2.15 9.14
C GLU A 309 -18.28 -3.62 8.75
N GLN A 310 -18.66 -3.99 7.52
CA GLN A 310 -18.39 -5.30 6.91
C GLN A 310 -17.49 -5.08 5.67
N PRO A 311 -16.19 -4.85 5.88
CA PRO A 311 -15.32 -4.37 4.81
C PRO A 311 -14.90 -5.42 3.80
N LEU A 312 -15.20 -6.69 4.04
CA LEU A 312 -14.97 -7.81 3.12
C LEU A 312 -16.21 -8.70 3.08
N VAL A 313 -16.70 -8.96 1.87
CA VAL A 313 -17.82 -9.87 1.59
C VAL A 313 -17.33 -10.97 0.68
N ASP A 314 -17.60 -12.23 1.03
CA ASP A 314 -17.26 -13.37 0.18
C ASP A 314 -18.35 -13.56 -0.88
N ASP A 315 -18.16 -12.92 -2.04
CA ASP A 315 -19.04 -12.97 -3.20
C ASP A 315 -18.16 -13.09 -4.46
N PRO A 316 -17.89 -14.32 -4.92
CA PRO A 316 -16.96 -14.57 -6.02
C PRO A 316 -17.41 -13.96 -7.36
N ASP A 317 -18.72 -13.73 -7.54
CA ASP A 317 -19.27 -13.21 -8.79
C ASP A 317 -19.35 -11.67 -8.81
N CYS A 318 -19.13 -11.04 -7.67
CA CYS A 318 -19.30 -9.60 -7.52
C CYS A 318 -18.39 -8.80 -8.46
N MET A 319 -17.12 -9.16 -8.57
CA MET A 319 -16.17 -8.45 -9.43
C MET A 319 -16.49 -8.61 -10.91
N ALA A 320 -17.05 -9.75 -11.32
CA ALA A 320 -17.44 -10.01 -12.70
C ALA A 320 -18.58 -9.09 -13.20
N GLN A 321 -19.32 -8.47 -12.28
CA GLN A 321 -20.40 -7.54 -12.62
C GLN A 321 -19.90 -6.14 -13.03
N ILE A 322 -18.61 -5.87 -12.95
CA ILE A 322 -18.02 -4.64 -13.49
C ILE A 322 -17.77 -4.88 -14.99
N PRO A 323 -18.51 -4.21 -15.90
CA PRO A 323 -18.31 -4.40 -17.33
C PRO A 323 -17.06 -3.67 -17.82
N VAL A 324 -16.39 -4.21 -18.84
CA VAL A 324 -15.23 -3.59 -19.49
C VAL A 324 -15.54 -2.18 -20.00
N ASP A 325 -16.76 -1.99 -20.56
CA ASP A 325 -17.21 -0.70 -21.07
C ASP A 325 -17.23 0.39 -20.00
N ALA A 326 -17.56 0.06 -18.75
CA ALA A 326 -17.52 1.03 -17.66
C ALA A 326 -16.08 1.47 -17.34
N VAL A 327 -15.13 0.53 -17.37
CA VAL A 327 -13.71 0.82 -17.14
C VAL A 327 -13.16 1.65 -18.30
N TRP A 328 -13.50 1.28 -19.53
CA TRP A 328 -13.11 2.00 -20.75
C TRP A 328 -13.63 3.44 -20.75
N SER A 329 -14.92 3.64 -20.46
CA SER A 329 -15.51 4.99 -20.41
C SER A 329 -14.85 5.89 -19.39
N VAL A 330 -14.47 5.36 -18.21
CA VAL A 330 -13.73 6.13 -17.20
C VAL A 330 -12.31 6.43 -17.70
N TYR A 331 -11.65 5.47 -18.34
CA TYR A 331 -10.32 5.69 -18.95
C TYR A 331 -10.36 6.86 -19.97
N GLU A 332 -11.31 6.86 -20.91
CA GLU A 332 -11.47 7.95 -21.89
C GLU A 332 -11.72 9.31 -21.23
N GLN A 333 -12.50 9.33 -20.16
CA GLN A 333 -12.76 10.57 -19.41
C GLN A 333 -11.51 11.12 -18.70
N VAL A 334 -10.64 10.24 -18.21
CA VAL A 334 -9.40 10.63 -17.52
C VAL A 334 -8.41 11.20 -18.51
N ILE A 335 -8.16 10.47 -19.59
CA ILE A 335 -7.19 10.89 -20.63
C ILE A 335 -7.70 12.11 -21.42
N GLY A 336 -8.99 12.20 -21.72
CA GLY A 336 -9.59 13.34 -22.43
C GLY A 336 -9.64 14.64 -21.63
N LYS A 337 -9.36 14.63 -20.33
CA LYS A 337 -9.24 15.84 -19.49
C LYS A 337 -7.83 16.41 -19.45
N GLU A 338 -6.82 15.65 -19.90
CA GLU A 338 -5.43 16.07 -19.95
C GLU A 338 -5.05 16.69 -21.31
N LEU A 339 -5.97 16.69 -22.27
CA LEU A 339 -5.88 17.35 -23.60
C LEU A 339 -6.64 18.69 -23.56
#